data_8c6b7143fbf20b6da0a100c16781f3ae
#
_entry.id   8c6b7143fbf20b6da0a100c16781f3ae
#
_cell.length_a   1.000
_cell.length_b   1.000
_cell.length_c   1.000
_cell.angle_alpha   90.00
_cell.angle_beta   90.00
_cell.angle_gamma   90.00
#
_symmetry.space_group_name_H-M   'P 1'
#
loop_
_entity.id
_entity.type
_entity.pdbx_description
1 polymer ?
#
loop_
_entity_poly.entity_id
_entity_poly.type
_entity_poly.pdbx_seq_one_letter_code
_entity_poly.pdbx_strand_id
1 'polypeptide(L)'
;VNFVQASSEAIEKVQLLLENNELGDITGVDIILQYHQWPRVWQVEADWLRFKASGGYIREVLSHFIFVIERLFGAAKVNFAQPTYPDDPKLCETHLQAKLECGAISINIFGSVGGNGPDRQEITIWGEDKSVRISDFYLLEISEGDKWSSLVKHKVDPRSETLQRQLDNIIKLLEGHPQPLADARTALSVQKIIERLLIA
;
A
#
# COMPACT_ATOMS: atom_id res chain seq x y z
N VAL A 1 -1.21 14.94 -4.59
CA VAL A 1 -1.73 13.63 -5.01
C VAL A 1 -2.34 12.93 -3.82
N ASN A 2 -3.45 12.24 -4.03
CA ASN A 2 -4.21 11.63 -2.94
C ASN A 2 -3.74 10.19 -2.66
N PHE A 3 -2.72 10.03 -1.81
CA PHE A 3 -2.46 8.77 -1.14
C PHE A 3 -3.06 8.85 0.26
N VAL A 4 -4.16 8.15 0.48
CA VAL A 4 -4.91 8.18 1.75
C VAL A 4 -4.02 7.82 2.96
N GLN A 5 -3.05 6.91 2.77
CA GLN A 5 -2.09 6.53 3.80
C GLN A 5 -1.17 7.67 4.26
N ALA A 6 -1.02 8.74 3.48
CA ALA A 6 -0.24 9.91 3.90
C ALA A 6 -0.76 10.54 5.20
N SER A 7 -2.06 10.39 5.48
CA SER A 7 -2.72 10.92 6.68
C SER A 7 -3.18 9.81 7.65
N SER A 8 -2.73 8.56 7.44
CA SER A 8 -3.12 7.42 8.26
C SER A 8 -2.41 7.41 9.61
N GLU A 9 -3.17 7.23 10.70
CA GLU A 9 -2.61 7.01 12.03
C GLU A 9 -1.76 5.73 12.08
N ALA A 10 -2.17 4.69 11.36
CA ALA A 10 -1.42 3.45 11.28
C ALA A 10 0.00 3.68 10.74
N ILE A 11 0.14 4.45 9.66
CA ILE A 11 1.46 4.75 9.07
C ILE A 11 2.30 5.63 9.99
N GLU A 12 1.70 6.63 10.64
CA GLU A 12 2.39 7.47 11.63
C GLU A 12 2.95 6.63 12.78
N LYS A 13 2.17 5.69 13.31
CA LYS A 13 2.65 4.78 14.37
C LYS A 13 3.74 3.85 13.90
N VAL A 14 3.63 3.27 12.70
CA VAL A 14 4.71 2.43 12.14
C VAL A 14 6.00 3.24 11.97
N GLN A 15 5.91 4.48 11.50
CA GLN A 15 7.06 5.35 11.37
C GLN A 15 7.73 5.59 12.72
N LEU A 16 6.97 5.88 13.79
CA LEU A 16 7.49 6.04 15.15
C LEU A 16 8.16 4.76 15.69
N LEU A 17 7.58 3.58 15.44
CA LEU A 17 8.17 2.31 15.84
C LEU A 17 9.53 2.08 15.16
N LEU A 18 9.64 2.42 13.85
CA LEU A 18 10.90 2.34 13.11
C LEU A 18 11.93 3.37 13.62
N GLU A 19 11.55 4.62 13.83
CA GLU A 19 12.42 5.69 14.34
C GLU A 19 12.97 5.38 15.74
N ASN A 20 12.17 4.71 16.58
CA ASN A 20 12.56 4.26 17.92
C ASN A 20 13.29 2.93 17.94
N ASN A 21 13.49 2.29 16.79
CA ASN A 21 14.07 0.93 16.67
C ASN A 21 13.30 -0.14 17.47
N GLU A 22 11.98 0.02 17.63
CA GLU A 22 11.19 -0.93 18.42
C GLU A 22 10.91 -2.25 17.68
N LEU A 23 11.09 -2.29 16.36
CA LEU A 23 10.92 -3.49 15.55
C LEU A 23 12.22 -4.33 15.46
N GLY A 24 13.36 -3.78 15.88
CA GLY A 24 14.67 -4.35 15.59
C GLY A 24 15.03 -4.23 14.10
N ASP A 25 15.99 -4.99 13.63
CA ASP A 25 16.37 -5.00 12.22
C ASP A 25 15.24 -5.55 11.34
N ILE A 26 14.93 -4.85 10.26
CA ILE A 26 13.87 -5.27 9.35
C ILE A 26 14.37 -6.37 8.42
N THR A 27 13.79 -7.55 8.54
CA THR A 27 14.15 -8.75 7.77
C THR A 27 13.46 -8.83 6.42
N GLY A 28 12.33 -8.14 6.26
CA GLY A 28 11.61 -8.06 4.99
C GLY A 28 10.22 -7.43 5.10
N VAL A 29 9.60 -7.24 3.95
CA VAL A 29 8.23 -6.73 3.85
C VAL A 29 7.45 -7.58 2.87
N ASP A 30 6.21 -7.95 3.22
CA ASP A 30 5.29 -8.64 2.33
C ASP A 30 4.06 -7.77 2.07
N ILE A 31 3.66 -7.68 0.79
CA ILE A 31 2.42 -7.04 0.36
C ILE A 31 1.54 -8.08 -0.31
N ILE A 32 0.30 -8.19 0.14
CA ILE A 32 -0.68 -9.11 -0.42
C ILE A 32 -1.94 -8.36 -0.82
N LEU A 33 -2.29 -8.48 -2.10
CA LEU A 33 -3.50 -7.93 -2.68
C LEU A 33 -4.31 -9.07 -3.29
N GLN A 34 -5.49 -9.34 -2.75
CA GLN A 34 -6.41 -10.35 -3.25
C GLN A 34 -7.79 -9.74 -3.42
N TYR A 35 -8.36 -9.89 -4.61
CA TYR A 35 -9.71 -9.40 -4.93
C TYR A 35 -10.56 -10.54 -5.45
N HIS A 36 -11.81 -10.65 -4.93
CA HIS A 36 -12.77 -11.60 -5.49
C HIS A 36 -13.05 -11.32 -6.96
N GLN A 37 -13.20 -10.05 -7.32
CA GLN A 37 -13.37 -9.57 -8.70
C GLN A 37 -12.77 -8.18 -8.88
N TRP A 38 -12.42 -7.83 -10.12
CA TRP A 38 -11.96 -6.50 -10.48
C TRP A 38 -12.65 -5.97 -11.75
N PRO A 39 -13.19 -4.75 -11.81
CA PRO A 39 -13.36 -3.84 -10.66
C PRO A 39 -14.24 -4.43 -9.55
N ARG A 40 -14.11 -3.90 -8.32
CA ARG A 40 -14.95 -4.32 -7.19
C ARG A 40 -16.41 -3.91 -7.43
N VAL A 41 -17.36 -4.60 -6.80
CA VAL A 41 -18.81 -4.36 -6.99
C VAL A 41 -19.21 -2.89 -6.85
N TRP A 42 -18.65 -2.20 -5.87
CA TRP A 42 -18.94 -0.78 -5.62
C TRP A 42 -18.25 0.19 -6.61
N GLN A 43 -17.35 -0.30 -7.46
CA GLN A 43 -16.66 0.46 -8.50
C GLN A 43 -17.28 0.29 -9.89
N VAL A 44 -18.48 -0.29 -10.00
CA VAL A 44 -19.13 -0.62 -11.27
C VAL A 44 -19.25 0.57 -12.23
N GLU A 45 -19.45 1.79 -11.70
CA GLU A 45 -19.51 3.02 -12.51
C GLU A 45 -18.15 3.45 -13.07
N ALA A 46 -17.06 2.92 -12.55
CA ALA A 46 -15.69 3.19 -13.00
C ALA A 46 -15.19 2.07 -13.94
N ASP A 47 -15.92 1.82 -15.03
CA ASP A 47 -15.63 0.72 -15.99
C ASP A 47 -14.20 0.79 -16.56
N TRP A 48 -13.60 1.99 -16.62
CA TRP A 48 -12.22 2.19 -17.06
C TRP A 48 -11.18 1.43 -16.21
N LEU A 49 -11.52 1.06 -14.97
CA LEU A 49 -10.65 0.30 -14.08
C LEU A 49 -10.32 -1.11 -14.59
N ARG A 50 -11.15 -1.68 -15.47
CA ARG A 50 -10.88 -3.01 -16.04
C ARG A 50 -9.89 -2.98 -17.20
N PHE A 51 -9.55 -1.81 -17.75
CA PHE A 51 -8.72 -1.71 -18.95
C PHE A 51 -7.23 -1.55 -18.61
N LYS A 52 -6.38 -2.31 -19.33
CA LYS A 52 -4.93 -2.30 -19.22
C LYS A 52 -4.33 -0.90 -19.42
N ALA A 53 -4.92 -0.11 -20.32
CA ALA A 53 -4.37 1.21 -20.68
C ALA A 53 -4.54 2.25 -19.58
N SER A 54 -5.55 2.13 -18.72
CA SER A 54 -5.92 3.19 -17.77
C SER A 54 -6.16 2.71 -16.34
N GLY A 55 -6.53 1.44 -16.16
CA GLY A 55 -6.94 0.86 -14.89
C GLY A 55 -6.00 -0.22 -14.38
N GLY A 56 -6.59 -1.20 -13.69
CA GLY A 56 -5.93 -2.29 -13.01
C GLY A 56 -5.74 -2.05 -11.52
N TYR A 57 -5.76 -3.14 -10.75
CA TYR A 57 -5.59 -3.03 -9.30
C TYR A 57 -4.15 -2.64 -8.90
N ILE A 58 -3.18 -2.89 -9.78
CA ILE A 58 -1.81 -2.46 -9.56
C ILE A 58 -1.74 -0.92 -9.55
N ARG A 59 -2.35 -0.23 -10.53
CA ARG A 59 -2.37 1.23 -10.53
C ARG A 59 -3.25 1.80 -9.43
N GLU A 60 -4.45 1.22 -9.24
CA GLU A 60 -5.46 1.76 -8.33
C GLU A 60 -5.12 1.51 -6.86
N VAL A 61 -4.56 0.34 -6.53
CA VAL A 61 -4.36 -0.06 -5.14
C VAL A 61 -2.90 -0.22 -4.76
N LEU A 62 -2.09 -0.95 -5.54
CA LEU A 62 -0.70 -1.16 -5.19
C LEU A 62 0.09 0.15 -5.10
N SER A 63 -0.29 1.18 -5.87
CA SER A 63 0.31 2.51 -5.79
C SER A 63 0.33 3.09 -4.37
N HIS A 64 -0.71 2.84 -3.59
CA HIS A 64 -0.78 3.25 -2.19
C HIS A 64 0.26 2.55 -1.32
N PHE A 65 0.49 1.25 -1.55
CA PHE A 65 1.49 0.47 -0.82
C PHE A 65 2.93 0.82 -1.25
N ILE A 66 3.15 1.09 -2.53
CA ILE A 66 4.45 1.60 -3.00
C ILE A 66 4.76 2.96 -2.37
N PHE A 67 3.77 3.85 -2.26
CA PHE A 67 3.94 5.11 -1.52
C PHE A 67 4.37 4.87 -0.07
N VAL A 68 3.72 3.92 0.63
CA VAL A 68 4.07 3.57 2.02
C VAL A 68 5.50 3.06 2.12
N ILE A 69 5.91 2.14 1.23
CA ILE A 69 7.27 1.60 1.21
C ILE A 69 8.30 2.72 1.00
N GLU A 70 8.13 3.55 -0.03
CA GLU A 70 9.07 4.63 -0.30
C GLU A 70 9.14 5.65 0.83
N ARG A 71 8.03 5.88 1.53
CA ARG A 71 7.97 6.77 2.68
C ARG A 71 8.72 6.21 3.89
N LEU A 72 8.58 4.92 4.17
CA LEU A 72 9.16 4.28 5.36
C LEU A 72 10.63 3.88 5.15
N PHE A 73 11.00 3.46 3.94
CA PHE A 73 12.29 2.81 3.67
C PHE A 73 13.12 3.50 2.59
N GLY A 74 12.59 4.56 1.96
CA GLY A 74 13.27 5.26 0.88
C GLY A 74 12.98 4.68 -0.51
N ALA A 75 13.73 5.14 -1.51
CA ALA A 75 13.47 4.83 -2.91
C ALA A 75 13.49 3.33 -3.19
N ALA A 76 12.42 2.83 -3.82
CA ALA A 76 12.28 1.43 -4.19
C ALA A 76 12.85 1.16 -5.59
N LYS A 77 13.40 -0.04 -5.77
CA LYS A 77 13.88 -0.55 -7.06
C LYS A 77 13.21 -1.89 -7.35
N VAL A 78 12.69 -2.06 -8.57
CA VAL A 78 12.11 -3.31 -9.04
C VAL A 78 13.22 -4.25 -9.49
N ASN A 79 13.34 -5.41 -8.82
CA ASN A 79 14.31 -6.46 -9.15
C ASN A 79 13.70 -7.53 -10.06
N PHE A 80 12.40 -7.82 -9.81
CA PHE A 80 11.65 -8.81 -10.56
C PHE A 80 10.18 -8.39 -10.58
N ALA A 81 9.49 -8.62 -11.70
CA ALA A 81 8.04 -8.52 -11.79
C ALA A 81 7.52 -9.47 -12.86
N GLN A 82 6.39 -10.10 -12.60
CA GLN A 82 5.70 -10.99 -13.50
C GLN A 82 4.19 -10.74 -13.41
N PRO A 83 3.67 -9.74 -14.15
CA PRO A 83 2.24 -9.55 -14.28
C PRO A 83 1.64 -10.59 -15.23
N THR A 84 0.45 -11.07 -14.91
CA THR A 84 -0.33 -11.98 -15.78
C THR A 84 -1.58 -11.25 -16.25
N TYR A 85 -1.85 -11.37 -17.54
CA TYR A 85 -3.00 -10.74 -18.20
C TYR A 85 -3.96 -11.80 -18.74
N PRO A 86 -5.25 -11.49 -18.87
CA PRO A 86 -6.20 -12.36 -19.56
C PRO A 86 -5.96 -12.38 -21.08
N ASP A 87 -6.66 -13.26 -21.79
CA ASP A 87 -6.55 -13.41 -23.26
C ASP A 87 -6.96 -12.15 -24.03
N ASP A 88 -7.93 -11.39 -23.51
CA ASP A 88 -8.29 -10.09 -24.10
C ASP A 88 -7.19 -9.05 -23.78
N PRO A 89 -6.44 -8.57 -24.79
CA PRO A 89 -5.31 -7.67 -24.59
C PRO A 89 -5.71 -6.27 -24.08
N LYS A 90 -7.01 -5.96 -24.07
CA LYS A 90 -7.52 -4.68 -23.55
C LYS A 90 -7.69 -4.69 -22.03
N LEU A 91 -7.80 -5.88 -21.44
CA LEU A 91 -8.06 -6.02 -20.00
C LEU A 91 -6.79 -5.89 -19.17
N CYS A 92 -6.97 -5.41 -17.96
CA CYS A 92 -5.89 -5.23 -16.98
C CYS A 92 -5.40 -6.59 -16.44
N GLU A 93 -4.35 -6.53 -15.67
CA GLU A 93 -3.71 -7.69 -15.04
C GLU A 93 -4.66 -8.42 -14.07
N THR A 94 -4.48 -9.74 -14.00
CA THR A 94 -5.18 -10.63 -13.05
C THR A 94 -4.29 -11.09 -11.92
N HIS A 95 -2.96 -11.20 -12.17
CA HIS A 95 -2.01 -11.61 -11.14
C HIS A 95 -0.73 -10.77 -11.24
N LEU A 96 -0.04 -10.65 -10.11
CA LEU A 96 1.29 -10.08 -10.02
C LEU A 96 2.12 -10.86 -9.00
N GLN A 97 3.31 -11.27 -9.40
CA GLN A 97 4.37 -11.64 -8.49
C GLN A 97 5.54 -10.69 -8.72
N ALA A 98 6.01 -10.03 -7.67
CA ALA A 98 7.10 -9.08 -7.81
C ALA A 98 8.01 -9.06 -6.59
N LYS A 99 9.25 -8.61 -6.80
CA LYS A 99 10.25 -8.36 -5.76
C LYS A 99 10.86 -6.99 -5.98
N LEU A 100 10.84 -6.18 -4.94
CA LEU A 100 11.49 -4.88 -4.89
C LEU A 100 12.56 -4.88 -3.79
N GLU A 101 13.40 -3.86 -3.80
CA GLU A 101 14.33 -3.55 -2.73
C GLU A 101 14.29 -2.05 -2.39
N CYS A 102 14.38 -1.72 -1.09
CA CYS A 102 14.66 -0.39 -0.57
C CYS A 102 15.92 -0.48 0.28
N GLY A 103 17.06 -0.02 -0.24
CA GLY A 103 18.34 -0.27 0.40
C GLY A 103 18.61 -1.77 0.56
N ALA A 104 18.77 -2.24 1.79
CA ALA A 104 18.95 -3.67 2.11
C ALA A 104 17.63 -4.44 2.32
N ILE A 105 16.49 -3.74 2.40
CA ILE A 105 15.20 -4.34 2.72
C ILE A 105 14.58 -4.96 1.46
N SER A 106 14.27 -6.25 1.53
CA SER A 106 13.57 -7.01 0.48
C SER A 106 12.05 -6.89 0.66
N ILE A 107 11.35 -6.62 -0.44
CA ILE A 107 9.89 -6.47 -0.45
C ILE A 107 9.31 -7.46 -1.45
N ASN A 108 8.44 -8.34 -0.99
CA ASN A 108 7.71 -9.28 -1.81
C ASN A 108 6.30 -8.77 -2.05
N ILE A 109 5.80 -8.92 -3.27
CA ILE A 109 4.45 -8.49 -3.65
C ILE A 109 3.74 -9.66 -4.32
N PHE A 110 2.57 -9.99 -3.81
CA PHE A 110 1.65 -10.96 -4.41
C PHE A 110 0.30 -10.30 -4.62
N GLY A 111 -0.15 -10.30 -5.86
CA GLY A 111 -1.46 -9.78 -6.24
C GLY A 111 -2.23 -10.77 -7.07
N SER A 112 -3.54 -10.89 -6.83
CA SER A 112 -4.41 -11.73 -7.63
C SER A 112 -5.86 -11.27 -7.64
N VAL A 113 -6.56 -11.60 -8.72
CA VAL A 113 -7.99 -11.38 -8.90
C VAL A 113 -8.65 -12.71 -9.22
N GLY A 114 -9.77 -12.98 -8.57
CA GLY A 114 -10.51 -14.23 -8.66
C GLY A 114 -10.52 -15.00 -7.34
N GLY A 115 -11.20 -16.14 -7.35
CA GLY A 115 -11.43 -16.93 -6.14
C GLY A 115 -12.65 -16.46 -5.35
N ASN A 116 -13.08 -17.27 -4.39
CA ASN A 116 -14.24 -16.99 -3.58
C ASN A 116 -13.82 -16.72 -2.13
N GLY A 117 -13.71 -15.46 -1.76
CA GLY A 117 -13.29 -15.02 -0.43
C GLY A 117 -13.35 -13.50 -0.30
N PRO A 118 -13.16 -12.97 0.91
CA PRO A 118 -13.09 -11.53 1.11
C PRO A 118 -11.87 -10.93 0.41
N ASP A 119 -11.99 -9.67 0.01
CA ASP A 119 -10.84 -8.89 -0.45
C ASP A 119 -9.78 -8.83 0.65
N ARG A 120 -8.50 -8.86 0.26
CA ARG A 120 -7.36 -8.75 1.17
C ARG A 120 -6.40 -7.70 0.65
N GLN A 121 -6.09 -6.74 1.48
CA GLN A 121 -5.13 -5.67 1.20
C GLN A 121 -4.27 -5.52 2.44
N GLU A 122 -3.05 -6.00 2.36
CA GLU A 122 -2.20 -6.16 3.53
C GLU A 122 -0.75 -5.82 3.22
N ILE A 123 -0.10 -5.13 4.15
CA ILE A 123 1.34 -5.00 4.23
C ILE A 123 1.80 -5.48 5.60
N THR A 124 2.77 -6.40 5.60
CA THR A 124 3.43 -6.88 6.81
C THR A 124 4.90 -6.50 6.77
N ILE A 125 5.38 -5.86 7.84
CA ILE A 125 6.78 -5.49 8.05
C ILE A 125 7.32 -6.43 9.11
N TRP A 126 8.28 -7.25 8.72
CA TRP A 126 8.91 -8.25 9.58
C TRP A 126 10.16 -7.65 10.21
N GLY A 127 10.17 -7.52 11.52
CA GLY A 127 11.33 -7.10 12.31
C GLY A 127 11.81 -8.23 13.22
N GLU A 128 13.06 -8.18 13.66
CA GLU A 128 13.65 -9.20 14.53
C GLU A 128 13.02 -9.23 15.92
N ASP A 129 12.67 -8.06 16.46
CA ASP A 129 12.09 -7.96 17.81
C ASP A 129 10.55 -7.99 17.77
N LYS A 130 9.95 -7.22 16.86
CA LYS A 130 8.50 -7.13 16.67
C LYS A 130 8.18 -6.99 15.19
N SER A 131 7.00 -7.43 14.81
CA SER A 131 6.48 -7.27 13.45
C SER A 131 5.18 -6.48 13.49
N VAL A 132 4.88 -5.74 12.42
CA VAL A 132 3.63 -5.01 12.28
C VAL A 132 2.93 -5.38 11.00
N ARG A 133 1.58 -5.37 11.04
CA ARG A 133 0.73 -5.64 9.89
C ARG A 133 -0.33 -4.57 9.78
N ILE A 134 -0.50 -4.01 8.59
CA ILE A 134 -1.62 -3.13 8.25
C ILE A 134 -2.50 -3.86 7.27
N SER A 135 -3.77 -4.07 7.64
CA SER A 135 -4.81 -4.62 6.78
C SER A 135 -5.91 -3.60 6.53
N ASP A 136 -6.65 -3.77 5.41
CA ASP A 136 -7.74 -2.90 5.00
C ASP A 136 -7.39 -1.40 5.03
N PHE A 137 -6.12 -1.07 4.73
CA PHE A 137 -5.53 0.28 4.76
C PHE A 137 -5.40 0.95 6.14
N TYR A 138 -6.12 0.50 7.16
CA TYR A 138 -6.27 1.23 8.42
C TYR A 138 -6.02 0.41 9.67
N LEU A 139 -6.20 -0.90 9.61
CA LEU A 139 -6.11 -1.76 10.77
C LEU A 139 -4.65 -2.11 11.04
N LEU A 140 -4.08 -1.54 12.09
CA LEU A 140 -2.69 -1.81 12.49
C LEU A 140 -2.66 -2.81 13.64
N GLU A 141 -1.90 -3.87 13.43
CA GLU A 141 -1.61 -4.91 14.42
C GLU A 141 -0.10 -5.02 14.63
N ILE A 142 0.28 -5.45 15.83
CA ILE A 142 1.66 -5.73 16.22
C ILE A 142 1.77 -7.15 16.76
N SER A 143 2.91 -7.80 16.53
CA SER A 143 3.24 -9.12 17.09
C SER A 143 4.62 -9.07 17.72
N GLU A 144 4.72 -9.64 18.92
CA GLU A 144 5.98 -9.91 19.64
C GLU A 144 6.23 -11.43 19.72
N GLY A 145 5.61 -12.22 18.82
CA GLY A 145 5.71 -13.69 18.81
C GLY A 145 4.51 -14.33 18.09
N ASP A 146 3.75 -15.17 18.78
CA ASP A 146 2.78 -16.06 18.15
C ASP A 146 1.45 -15.41 17.75
N LYS A 147 1.16 -14.19 18.22
CA LYS A 147 -0.17 -13.58 18.06
C LYS A 147 -0.08 -12.14 17.61
N TRP A 148 -1.02 -11.77 16.76
CA TRP A 148 -1.27 -10.38 16.41
C TRP A 148 -2.21 -9.73 17.42
N SER A 149 -1.92 -8.50 17.82
CA SER A 149 -2.75 -7.67 18.68
C SER A 149 -2.97 -6.31 18.04
N SER A 150 -4.19 -5.77 18.15
CA SER A 150 -4.50 -4.45 17.58
C SER A 150 -3.72 -3.36 18.30
N LEU A 151 -3.00 -2.54 17.55
CA LEU A 151 -2.24 -1.39 18.04
C LEU A 151 -3.03 -0.07 17.93
N VAL A 152 -3.99 0.00 17.02
CA VAL A 152 -4.89 1.15 16.85
C VAL A 152 -6.32 0.71 17.13
N LYS A 153 -6.99 1.45 18.03
CA LYS A 153 -8.42 1.25 18.32
C LYS A 153 -9.17 2.45 17.73
N HIS A 154 -9.88 2.21 16.65
CA HIS A 154 -10.74 3.22 16.04
C HIS A 154 -12.02 3.38 16.85
N LYS A 155 -12.40 4.62 17.16
CA LYS A 155 -13.65 4.96 17.86
C LYS A 155 -14.81 5.10 16.90
N VAL A 156 -14.51 5.40 15.65
CA VAL A 156 -15.46 5.54 14.54
C VAL A 156 -14.88 4.80 13.32
N ASP A 157 -15.52 4.89 12.18
CA ASP A 157 -15.01 4.34 10.93
C ASP A 157 -13.61 4.90 10.62
N PRO A 158 -12.56 4.06 10.51
CA PRO A 158 -11.18 4.49 10.30
C PRO A 158 -10.98 5.27 8.99
N ARG A 159 -11.83 5.01 8.00
CA ARG A 159 -11.82 5.77 6.75
C ARG A 159 -12.22 7.22 6.97
N SER A 160 -13.27 7.44 7.75
CA SER A 160 -13.74 8.80 8.10
C SER A 160 -12.70 9.55 8.92
N GLU A 161 -12.07 8.90 9.91
CA GLU A 161 -10.97 9.50 10.69
C GLU A 161 -9.80 9.91 9.78
N THR A 162 -9.38 9.05 8.86
CA THR A 162 -8.27 9.34 7.96
C THR A 162 -8.59 10.47 6.99
N LEU A 163 -9.83 10.55 6.47
CA LEU A 163 -10.27 11.66 5.64
C LEU A 163 -10.28 12.99 6.40
N GLN A 164 -10.72 12.99 7.66
CA GLN A 164 -10.66 14.20 8.49
C GLN A 164 -9.20 14.66 8.66
N ARG A 165 -8.29 13.76 9.03
CA ARG A 165 -6.85 14.06 9.14
C ARG A 165 -6.25 14.57 7.82
N GLN A 166 -6.74 14.07 6.69
CA GLN A 166 -6.32 14.54 5.36
C GLN A 166 -6.76 15.99 5.11
N LEU A 167 -7.99 16.35 5.46
CA LEU A 167 -8.48 17.74 5.37
C LEU A 167 -7.67 18.67 6.26
N ASP A 168 -7.38 18.27 7.51
CA ASP A 168 -6.54 19.04 8.42
C ASP A 168 -5.12 19.24 7.86
N ASN A 169 -4.55 18.23 7.21
CA ASN A 169 -3.25 18.34 6.55
C ASN A 169 -3.28 19.23 5.30
N ILE A 170 -4.41 19.31 4.58
CA ILE A 170 -4.58 20.28 3.50
C ILE A 170 -4.59 21.70 4.05
N ILE A 171 -5.25 21.95 5.17
CA ILE A 171 -5.23 23.27 5.83
C ILE A 171 -3.80 23.64 6.21
N LYS A 172 -3.05 22.73 6.87
CA LYS A 172 -1.64 22.94 7.19
C LYS A 172 -0.79 23.28 5.96
N LEU A 173 -1.03 22.57 4.84
CA LEU A 173 -0.33 22.85 3.58
C LEU A 173 -0.60 24.28 3.08
N LEU A 174 -1.86 24.73 3.13
CA LEU A 174 -2.26 26.09 2.70
C LEU A 174 -1.67 27.18 3.59
N GLU A 175 -1.49 26.89 4.88
CA GLU A 175 -0.87 27.78 5.87
C GLU A 175 0.66 27.73 5.86
N GLY A 176 1.27 26.88 5.04
CA GLY A 176 2.71 26.72 4.93
C GLY A 176 3.34 25.91 6.08
N HIS A 177 2.53 25.16 6.81
CA HIS A 177 3.00 24.29 7.89
C HIS A 177 3.48 22.92 7.39
N PRO A 178 4.39 22.24 8.10
CA PRO A 178 4.78 20.87 7.82
C PRO A 178 3.55 19.94 7.81
N GLN A 179 3.47 19.09 6.81
CA GLN A 179 2.36 18.15 6.63
C GLN A 179 2.83 16.91 5.84
N PRO A 180 2.18 15.76 5.98
CA PRO A 180 2.63 14.50 5.41
C PRO A 180 2.10 14.18 3.99
N LEU A 181 1.36 15.08 3.34
CA LEU A 181 0.75 14.82 2.04
C LEU A 181 1.83 14.63 0.96
N ALA A 182 1.55 13.74 0.00
CA ALA A 182 2.44 13.50 -1.12
C ALA A 182 2.44 14.66 -2.11
N ASP A 183 3.62 15.12 -2.48
CA ASP A 183 3.81 16.07 -3.57
C ASP A 183 3.80 15.37 -4.96
N ALA A 184 3.93 16.15 -6.02
CA ALA A 184 3.96 15.62 -7.39
C ALA A 184 5.22 14.78 -7.67
N ARG A 185 6.33 15.05 -7.00
CA ARG A 185 7.59 14.30 -7.17
C ARG A 185 7.47 12.91 -6.56
N THR A 186 6.92 12.82 -5.36
CA THR A 186 6.60 11.54 -4.70
C THR A 186 5.64 10.71 -5.56
N ALA A 187 4.57 11.33 -6.07
CA ALA A 187 3.63 10.65 -6.94
C ALA A 187 4.26 10.13 -8.24
N LEU A 188 5.16 10.90 -8.83
CA LEU A 188 5.88 10.49 -10.04
C LEU A 188 6.83 9.31 -9.76
N SER A 189 7.48 9.27 -8.58
CA SER A 189 8.29 8.12 -8.16
C SER A 189 7.46 6.85 -8.11
N VAL A 190 6.36 6.89 -7.39
CA VAL A 190 5.40 5.77 -7.29
C VAL A 190 4.92 5.32 -8.67
N GLN A 191 4.49 6.26 -9.51
CA GLN A 191 3.99 5.94 -10.86
C GLN A 191 5.05 5.23 -11.72
N LYS A 192 6.32 5.65 -11.66
CA LYS A 192 7.40 5.00 -12.40
C LYS A 192 7.60 3.55 -11.97
N ILE A 193 7.47 3.26 -10.68
CA ILE A 193 7.57 1.89 -10.16
C ILE A 193 6.38 1.06 -10.65
N ILE A 194 5.17 1.60 -10.52
CA ILE A 194 3.94 0.92 -10.98
C ILE A 194 4.01 0.57 -12.47
N GLU A 195 4.39 1.53 -13.34
CA GLU A 195 4.50 1.24 -14.77
C GLU A 195 5.59 0.20 -15.06
N ARG A 196 6.70 0.20 -14.30
CA ARG A 196 7.73 -0.82 -14.45
C ARG A 196 7.26 -2.22 -14.06
N LEU A 197 6.40 -2.34 -13.04
CA LEU A 197 5.79 -3.62 -12.66
C LEU A 197 4.85 -4.17 -13.74
N LEU A 198 4.22 -3.30 -14.54
CA LEU A 198 3.23 -3.67 -15.56
C LEU A 198 3.83 -4.06 -16.91
N ILE A 199 5.08 -3.69 -17.19
CA ILE A 199 5.78 -3.94 -18.47
C ILE A 199 6.88 -5.00 -18.38
N ALA A 200 7.11 -5.56 -17.20
CA ALA A 200 8.17 -6.54 -16.95
C ALA A 200 7.85 -7.92 -17.55
#